data_8a37f5b8739c1d7aecda3aa965da6258
#
_entry.id   8a37f5b8739c1d7aecda3aa965da6258
#
_cell.length_a   1.000
_cell.length_b   1.000
_cell.length_c   1.000
_cell.angle_alpha   90.00
_cell.angle_beta   90.00
_cell.angle_gamma   90.00
#
_symmetry.space_group_name_H-M   'P 1'
#
loop_
_entity.id
_entity.type
_entity.pdbx_description
1 polymer ?
#
loop_
_entity_poly.entity_id
_entity_poly.type
_entity_poly.pdbx_seq_one_letter_code
_entity_poly.pdbx_strand_id
1 'polypeptide(L)'
;MNRTILEVKIFWSSLTIASICLVLCQVFAIVILQPWHFVTSIQLIHVQIIYEYTFPLVVVFLMSPLFAVEIGKETSGWFMSLPYRSSLFFVVRWLLGLCMVGILFLGSILVIHLWVIPLPLLSFSIHVLPPALWLGHLALLISLIGRSYVAGLGAALFYWVVESLTNGAITKKFSLFSSNVSSDPNFISNRTLFMLSGFVAIILALMLFCRRHFYSGRA
;
A
#
# COMPACT_ATOMS: atom_id res chain seq x y z
N MET A 1 1.14 1.62 31.31
CA MET A 1 0.34 1.66 30.05
C MET A 1 0.80 0.51 29.16
N ASN A 2 -0.10 -0.43 28.84
CA ASN A 2 0.28 -1.61 28.05
C ASN A 2 0.82 -1.18 26.67
N ARG A 3 2.00 -1.66 26.33
CA ARG A 3 2.74 -1.37 25.08
C ARG A 3 1.89 -1.58 23.83
N THR A 4 1.14 -2.69 23.78
CA THR A 4 0.23 -3.02 22.67
C THR A 4 -0.83 -1.93 22.44
N ILE A 5 -1.35 -1.30 23.51
CA ILE A 5 -2.32 -0.21 23.41
C ILE A 5 -1.68 1.04 22.78
N LEU A 6 -0.43 1.32 23.12
CA LEU A 6 0.29 2.47 22.54
C LEU A 6 0.58 2.24 21.04
N GLU A 7 1.02 1.06 20.67
CA GLU A 7 1.28 0.69 19.27
C GLU A 7 0.00 0.75 18.42
N VAL A 8 -1.12 0.24 18.95
CA VAL A 8 -2.43 0.32 18.29
C VAL A 8 -2.88 1.78 18.16
N LYS A 9 -2.70 2.62 19.19
CA LYS A 9 -3.09 4.02 19.15
C LYS A 9 -2.28 4.85 18.15
N ILE A 10 -0.99 4.54 17.99
CA ILE A 10 -0.13 5.17 17.00
C ILE A 10 -0.51 4.74 15.57
N PHE A 11 -1.01 3.52 15.41
CA PHE A 11 -1.47 3.00 14.12
C PHE A 11 -2.76 3.69 13.62
N TRP A 12 -3.63 4.18 14.54
CA TRP A 12 -4.84 4.93 14.20
C TRP A 12 -4.53 6.38 13.82
N SER A 13 -3.92 6.56 12.66
CA SER A 13 -3.72 7.88 12.06
C SER A 13 -4.94 8.29 11.22
N SER A 14 -5.05 9.56 10.92
CA SER A 14 -6.07 10.08 9.98
C SER A 14 -5.99 9.39 8.61
N LEU A 15 -4.79 9.01 8.18
CA LEU A 15 -4.56 8.31 6.92
C LEU A 15 -5.03 6.84 6.97
N THR A 16 -4.95 6.18 8.12
CA THR A 16 -5.53 4.84 8.32
C THR A 16 -7.05 4.88 8.19
N ILE A 17 -7.69 5.89 8.78
CA ILE A 17 -9.14 6.09 8.64
C ILE A 17 -9.49 6.37 7.17
N ALA A 18 -8.71 7.23 6.50
CA ALA A 18 -8.90 7.50 5.07
C ALA A 18 -8.78 6.23 4.22
N SER A 19 -7.85 5.32 4.54
CA SER A 19 -7.71 4.03 3.86
C SER A 19 -8.96 3.16 4.01
N ILE A 20 -9.51 3.09 5.22
CA ILE A 20 -10.74 2.33 5.49
C ILE A 20 -11.91 2.95 4.72
N CYS A 21 -12.07 4.28 4.78
CA CYS A 21 -13.11 4.98 4.02
C CYS A 21 -12.97 4.73 2.50
N LEU A 22 -11.75 4.73 1.98
CA LEU A 22 -11.50 4.49 0.56
C LEU A 22 -11.89 3.08 0.14
N VAL A 23 -11.62 2.06 0.98
CA VAL A 23 -12.08 0.68 0.72
C VAL A 23 -13.60 0.59 0.77
N LEU A 24 -14.25 1.25 1.73
CA LEU A 24 -15.71 1.28 1.79
C LEU A 24 -16.33 1.97 0.56
N CYS A 25 -15.76 3.10 0.13
CA CYS A 25 -16.18 3.78 -1.09
C CYS A 25 -15.97 2.90 -2.34
N GLN A 26 -14.87 2.15 -2.40
CA GLN A 26 -14.57 1.21 -3.48
C GLN A 26 -15.62 0.10 -3.58
N VAL A 27 -15.93 -0.56 -2.45
CA VAL A 27 -16.97 -1.59 -2.39
C VAL A 27 -18.33 -1.01 -2.75
N PHE A 28 -18.68 0.15 -2.21
CA PHE A 28 -19.92 0.85 -2.48
C PHE A 28 -20.06 1.23 -3.96
N ALA A 29 -18.99 1.73 -4.58
CA ALA A 29 -18.97 2.04 -6.01
C ALA A 29 -19.29 0.82 -6.86
N ILE A 30 -18.73 -0.36 -6.54
CA ILE A 30 -19.00 -1.60 -7.26
C ILE A 30 -20.46 -2.04 -7.09
N VAL A 31 -20.99 -1.97 -5.87
CA VAL A 31 -22.37 -2.37 -5.57
C VAL A 31 -23.38 -1.48 -6.31
N ILE A 32 -23.06 -0.19 -6.49
CA ILE A 32 -23.96 0.79 -7.15
C ILE A 32 -23.95 0.70 -8.68
N LEU A 33 -22.92 0.14 -9.30
CA LEU A 33 -22.77 0.11 -10.76
C LEU A 33 -24.02 -0.45 -11.47
N GLN A 34 -24.63 -1.49 -10.95
CA GLN A 34 -25.79 -2.14 -11.57
C GLN A 34 -27.11 -1.42 -11.27
N PRO A 35 -27.47 -1.10 -10.01
CA PRO A 35 -28.72 -0.41 -9.70
C PRO A 35 -28.89 0.95 -10.38
N TRP A 36 -27.79 1.64 -10.62
CA TRP A 36 -27.80 2.96 -11.27
C TRP A 36 -27.64 2.89 -12.79
N HIS A 37 -27.78 1.70 -13.39
CA HIS A 37 -27.71 1.47 -14.84
C HIS A 37 -26.41 1.94 -15.52
N PHE A 38 -25.31 2.08 -14.77
CA PHE A 38 -23.98 2.36 -15.37
C PHE A 38 -23.49 1.19 -16.20
N VAL A 39 -23.89 -0.04 -15.82
CA VAL A 39 -23.62 -1.27 -16.56
C VAL A 39 -24.87 -2.17 -16.54
N THR A 40 -25.10 -2.92 -17.62
CA THR A 40 -26.20 -3.89 -17.69
C THR A 40 -25.98 -5.10 -16.80
N SER A 41 -24.73 -5.53 -16.65
CA SER A 41 -24.30 -6.59 -15.73
C SER A 41 -22.89 -6.32 -15.24
N ILE A 42 -22.63 -6.59 -13.94
CA ILE A 42 -21.29 -6.46 -13.39
C ILE A 42 -20.44 -7.64 -13.88
N GLN A 43 -19.34 -7.32 -14.56
CA GLN A 43 -18.35 -8.28 -15.03
C GLN A 43 -17.08 -8.18 -14.22
N LEU A 44 -16.27 -9.23 -14.23
CA LEU A 44 -14.97 -9.28 -13.55
C LEU A 44 -14.08 -8.09 -13.89
N ILE A 45 -14.09 -7.66 -15.15
CA ILE A 45 -13.25 -6.54 -15.63
C ILE A 45 -13.59 -5.22 -14.92
N HIS A 46 -14.86 -4.94 -14.64
CA HIS A 46 -15.27 -3.71 -13.95
C HIS A 46 -14.72 -3.68 -12.52
N VAL A 47 -14.82 -4.82 -11.81
CA VAL A 47 -14.27 -4.96 -10.46
C VAL A 47 -12.75 -4.82 -10.48
N GLN A 48 -12.10 -5.47 -11.44
CA GLN A 48 -10.64 -5.43 -11.59
C GLN A 48 -10.13 -4.02 -11.84
N ILE A 49 -10.74 -3.27 -12.75
CA ILE A 49 -10.36 -1.88 -13.04
C ILE A 49 -10.45 -1.04 -11.76
N ILE A 50 -11.57 -1.09 -11.05
CA ILE A 50 -11.75 -0.30 -9.83
C ILE A 50 -10.68 -0.64 -8.80
N TYR A 51 -10.37 -1.93 -8.58
CA TYR A 51 -9.35 -2.34 -7.63
C TYR A 51 -7.94 -1.95 -8.06
N GLU A 52 -7.59 -2.09 -9.32
CA GLU A 52 -6.27 -1.69 -9.82
C GLU A 52 -6.00 -0.19 -9.65
N TYR A 53 -7.04 0.66 -9.76
CA TYR A 53 -6.91 2.09 -9.58
C TYR A 53 -6.94 2.52 -8.12
N THR A 54 -7.84 1.96 -7.32
CA THR A 54 -8.08 2.46 -5.96
C THR A 54 -7.27 1.76 -4.89
N PHE A 55 -7.04 0.44 -5.01
CA PHE A 55 -6.36 -0.32 -3.96
C PHE A 55 -4.88 0.07 -3.74
N PRO A 56 -4.08 0.43 -4.76
CA PRO A 56 -2.75 0.99 -4.55
C PRO A 56 -2.76 2.24 -3.67
N LEU A 57 -3.78 3.11 -3.79
CA LEU A 57 -3.92 4.29 -2.93
C LEU A 57 -4.18 3.91 -1.47
N VAL A 58 -5.00 2.88 -1.23
CA VAL A 58 -5.22 2.34 0.13
C VAL A 58 -3.91 1.93 0.76
N VAL A 59 -3.08 1.19 0.02
CA VAL A 59 -1.78 0.73 0.52
C VAL A 59 -0.81 1.88 0.76
N VAL A 60 -0.79 2.89 -0.11
CA VAL A 60 0.02 4.11 0.06
C VAL A 60 -0.37 4.85 1.33
N PHE A 61 -1.66 5.06 1.59
CA PHE A 61 -2.15 5.74 2.79
C PHE A 61 -1.85 4.97 4.07
N LEU A 62 -1.81 3.64 4.02
CA LEU A 62 -1.41 2.82 5.17
C LEU A 62 0.10 2.82 5.40
N MET A 63 0.89 2.70 4.33
CA MET A 63 2.33 2.50 4.45
C MET A 63 3.12 3.80 4.65
N SER A 64 2.68 4.92 4.06
CA SER A 64 3.42 6.19 4.16
C SER A 64 3.56 6.71 5.61
N PRO A 65 2.52 6.68 6.49
CA PRO A 65 2.63 7.18 7.86
C PRO A 65 3.18 6.15 8.85
N LEU A 66 3.51 4.93 8.42
CA LEU A 66 3.84 3.81 9.29
C LEU A 66 4.93 4.15 10.32
N PHE A 67 5.90 4.98 9.96
CA PHE A 67 7.00 5.46 10.81
C PHE A 67 6.97 6.98 11.03
N ALA A 68 5.82 7.63 10.84
CA ALA A 68 5.70 9.09 10.93
C ALA A 68 6.13 9.65 12.29
N VAL A 69 5.81 8.92 13.37
CA VAL A 69 6.13 9.32 14.75
C VAL A 69 7.65 9.26 15.00
N GLU A 70 8.33 8.22 14.49
CA GLU A 70 9.76 8.01 14.69
C GLU A 70 10.62 8.91 13.79
N ILE A 71 10.05 9.37 12.68
CA ILE A 71 10.73 10.27 11.75
C ILE A 71 10.62 11.72 12.23
N GLY A 72 9.60 12.05 13.05
CA GLY A 72 9.35 13.38 13.57
C GLY A 72 10.53 13.90 14.42
N LYS A 73 10.93 15.16 14.20
CA LYS A 73 12.10 15.77 14.86
C LYS A 73 11.98 15.78 16.39
N GLU A 74 10.77 15.94 16.92
CA GLU A 74 10.51 16.07 18.36
C GLU A 74 10.52 14.70 19.09
N THR A 75 10.14 13.64 18.40
CA THR A 75 9.97 12.31 18.99
C THR A 75 11.14 11.38 18.73
N SER A 76 11.94 11.66 17.69
CA SER A 76 13.05 10.80 17.28
C SER A 76 14.09 10.60 18.39
N GLY A 77 14.43 11.65 19.16
CA GLY A 77 15.39 11.58 20.26
C GLY A 77 14.92 10.65 21.39
N TRP A 78 13.65 10.68 21.72
CA TRP A 78 13.07 9.84 22.77
C TRP A 78 12.99 8.36 22.36
N PHE A 79 12.57 8.07 21.12
CA PHE A 79 12.55 6.72 20.59
C PHE A 79 13.94 6.08 20.46
N MET A 80 14.96 6.91 20.19
CA MET A 80 16.34 6.45 20.03
C MET A 80 17.05 6.13 21.35
N SER A 81 16.56 6.65 22.49
CA SER A 81 17.08 6.32 23.81
C SER A 81 16.57 4.98 24.36
N LEU A 82 15.57 4.37 23.72
CA LEU A 82 15.04 3.09 24.17
C LEU A 82 15.97 1.92 23.78
N PRO A 83 16.26 0.95 24.68
CA PRO A 83 17.16 -0.18 24.42
C PRO A 83 16.52 -1.22 23.50
N TYR A 84 16.15 -0.82 22.30
CA TYR A 84 15.48 -1.69 21.32
C TYR A 84 16.39 -2.04 20.15
N ARG A 85 16.27 -3.30 19.68
CA ARG A 85 16.78 -3.67 18.36
C ARG A 85 15.91 -3.01 17.30
N SER A 86 16.40 -1.94 16.70
CA SER A 86 15.70 -1.15 15.67
C SER A 86 15.16 -1.97 14.50
N SER A 87 15.89 -3.05 14.13
CA SER A 87 15.47 -3.96 13.07
C SER A 87 14.20 -4.75 13.43
N LEU A 88 14.11 -5.28 14.66
CA LEU A 88 12.93 -6.02 15.12
C LEU A 88 11.70 -5.10 15.18
N PHE A 89 11.88 -3.88 15.67
CA PHE A 89 10.83 -2.87 15.74
C PHE A 89 10.28 -2.55 14.35
N PHE A 90 11.19 -2.32 13.38
CA PHE A 90 10.82 -2.07 11.99
C PHE A 90 10.00 -3.23 11.41
N VAL A 91 10.52 -4.47 11.54
CA VAL A 91 9.88 -5.66 10.97
C VAL A 91 8.49 -5.89 11.56
N VAL A 92 8.34 -5.80 12.88
CA VAL A 92 7.03 -6.00 13.54
C VAL A 92 6.02 -4.98 13.03
N ARG A 93 6.42 -3.72 12.94
CA ARG A 93 5.52 -2.65 12.51
C ARG A 93 5.15 -2.75 11.04
N TRP A 94 6.12 -3.09 10.19
CA TRP A 94 5.88 -3.37 8.78
C TRP A 94 4.92 -4.56 8.59
N LEU A 95 5.10 -5.65 9.35
CA LEU A 95 4.19 -6.80 9.33
C LEU A 95 2.77 -6.42 9.76
N LEU A 96 2.61 -5.58 10.79
CA LEU A 96 1.30 -5.05 11.18
C LEU A 96 0.66 -4.26 10.04
N GLY A 97 1.43 -3.42 9.34
CA GLY A 97 0.97 -2.72 8.13
C GLY A 97 0.50 -3.69 7.04
N LEU A 98 1.28 -4.73 6.75
CA LEU A 98 0.90 -5.78 5.80
C LEU A 98 -0.35 -6.55 6.22
N CYS A 99 -0.48 -6.88 7.52
CA CYS A 99 -1.69 -7.52 8.04
C CYS A 99 -2.93 -6.66 7.82
N MET A 100 -2.84 -5.36 8.06
CA MET A 100 -3.96 -4.44 7.81
C MET A 100 -4.30 -4.36 6.32
N VAL A 101 -3.30 -4.28 5.43
CA VAL A 101 -3.52 -4.36 3.98
C VAL A 101 -4.23 -5.65 3.62
N GLY A 102 -3.78 -6.79 4.16
CA GLY A 102 -4.39 -8.11 3.95
C GLY A 102 -5.84 -8.18 4.43
N ILE A 103 -6.13 -7.65 5.62
CA ILE A 103 -7.49 -7.62 6.19
C ILE A 103 -8.41 -6.77 5.32
N LEU A 104 -7.99 -5.58 4.90
CA LEU A 104 -8.80 -4.69 4.06
C LEU A 104 -9.02 -5.29 2.67
N PHE A 105 -8.00 -5.91 2.09
CA PHE A 105 -8.09 -6.57 0.78
C PHE A 105 -9.02 -7.76 0.84
N LEU A 106 -8.76 -8.72 1.72
CA LEU A 106 -9.57 -9.93 1.84
C LEU A 106 -11.01 -9.62 2.26
N GLY A 107 -11.19 -8.71 3.22
CA GLY A 107 -12.51 -8.29 3.66
C GLY A 107 -13.33 -7.70 2.52
N SER A 108 -12.76 -6.78 1.74
CA SER A 108 -13.46 -6.16 0.61
C SER A 108 -13.77 -7.14 -0.51
N ILE A 109 -12.83 -8.04 -0.85
CA ILE A 109 -13.04 -9.07 -1.88
C ILE A 109 -14.10 -10.08 -1.46
N LEU A 110 -14.10 -10.51 -0.19
CA LEU A 110 -15.09 -11.45 0.32
C LEU A 110 -16.50 -10.86 0.23
N VAL A 111 -16.68 -9.59 0.56
CA VAL A 111 -17.98 -8.92 0.39
C VAL A 111 -18.43 -8.97 -1.07
N ILE A 112 -17.55 -8.63 -2.01
CA ILE A 112 -17.90 -8.63 -3.45
C ILE A 112 -18.14 -10.04 -3.95
N HIS A 113 -17.31 -11.01 -3.55
CA HIS A 113 -17.43 -12.41 -3.96
C HIS A 113 -18.76 -13.03 -3.53
N LEU A 114 -19.22 -12.71 -2.31
CA LEU A 114 -20.43 -13.29 -1.74
C LEU A 114 -21.71 -12.57 -2.22
N TRP A 115 -21.65 -11.27 -2.47
CA TRP A 115 -22.85 -10.45 -2.68
C TRP A 115 -23.01 -9.92 -4.10
N VAL A 116 -21.95 -9.87 -4.89
CA VAL A 116 -21.99 -9.23 -6.22
C VAL A 116 -21.68 -10.21 -7.34
N ILE A 117 -20.47 -10.78 -7.37
CA ILE A 117 -20.00 -11.69 -8.41
C ILE A 117 -18.95 -12.66 -7.85
N PRO A 118 -19.01 -13.96 -8.18
CA PRO A 118 -17.96 -14.90 -7.80
C PRO A 118 -16.62 -14.53 -8.48
N LEU A 119 -15.63 -14.18 -7.66
CA LEU A 119 -14.31 -13.77 -8.12
C LEU A 119 -13.31 -14.94 -8.06
N PRO A 120 -12.42 -15.11 -9.05
CA PRO A 120 -11.30 -16.04 -8.99
C PRO A 120 -10.21 -15.44 -8.06
N LEU A 121 -10.32 -15.69 -6.74
CA LEU A 121 -9.56 -15.00 -5.70
C LEU A 121 -8.06 -14.98 -5.96
N LEU A 122 -7.46 -16.11 -6.34
CA LEU A 122 -6.00 -16.19 -6.57
C LEU A 122 -5.56 -15.35 -7.76
N SER A 123 -6.21 -15.50 -8.91
CA SER A 123 -5.90 -14.73 -10.11
C SER A 123 -6.09 -13.23 -9.86
N PHE A 124 -7.19 -12.86 -9.23
CA PHE A 124 -7.49 -11.47 -8.88
C PHE A 124 -6.42 -10.86 -7.94
N SER A 125 -5.98 -11.63 -6.93
CA SER A 125 -4.93 -11.18 -6.02
C SER A 125 -3.60 -10.92 -6.74
N ILE A 126 -3.22 -11.77 -7.69
CA ILE A 126 -1.99 -11.60 -8.49
C ILE A 126 -2.09 -10.35 -9.37
N HIS A 127 -3.27 -9.95 -9.81
CA HIS A 127 -3.45 -8.73 -10.60
C HIS A 127 -3.27 -7.46 -9.73
N VAL A 128 -3.84 -7.43 -8.53
CA VAL A 128 -3.98 -6.20 -7.73
C VAL A 128 -2.87 -6.01 -6.70
N LEU A 129 -2.48 -7.07 -5.96
CA LEU A 129 -1.56 -6.93 -4.83
C LEU A 129 -0.13 -6.52 -5.20
N PRO A 130 0.54 -7.09 -6.23
CA PRO A 130 1.92 -6.76 -6.51
C PRO A 130 2.17 -5.27 -6.77
N PRO A 131 1.44 -4.57 -7.66
CA PRO A 131 1.63 -3.15 -7.89
C PRO A 131 1.24 -2.30 -6.68
N ALA A 132 0.19 -2.70 -5.94
CA ALA A 132 -0.24 -1.99 -4.74
C ALA A 132 0.81 -2.05 -3.62
N LEU A 133 1.35 -3.23 -3.34
CA LEU A 133 2.42 -3.42 -2.35
C LEU A 133 3.70 -2.69 -2.76
N TRP A 134 4.08 -2.77 -4.03
CA TRP A 134 5.25 -2.06 -4.53
C TRP A 134 5.12 -0.54 -4.30
N LEU A 135 3.97 0.05 -4.66
CA LEU A 135 3.72 1.47 -4.48
C LEU A 135 3.72 1.88 -3.01
N GLY A 136 3.16 1.05 -2.13
CA GLY A 136 3.20 1.26 -0.69
C GLY A 136 4.62 1.17 -0.10
N HIS A 137 5.43 0.20 -0.54
CA HIS A 137 6.84 0.09 -0.12
C HIS A 137 7.67 1.26 -0.64
N LEU A 138 7.41 1.74 -1.87
CA LEU A 138 8.03 2.94 -2.41
C LEU A 138 7.68 4.17 -1.56
N ALA A 139 6.40 4.35 -1.22
CA ALA A 139 5.95 5.43 -0.33
C ALA A 139 6.66 5.38 1.02
N LEU A 140 6.75 4.21 1.64
CA LEU A 140 7.44 4.01 2.90
C LEU A 140 8.94 4.34 2.79
N LEU A 141 9.62 3.86 1.76
CA LEU A 141 11.03 4.14 1.51
C LEU A 141 11.30 5.65 1.37
N ILE A 142 10.50 6.33 0.54
CA ILE A 142 10.64 7.79 0.32
C ILE A 142 10.27 8.57 1.59
N SER A 143 9.29 8.12 2.38
CA SER A 143 8.98 8.71 3.69
C SER A 143 10.20 8.68 4.62
N LEU A 144 10.93 7.57 4.64
CA LEU A 144 12.17 7.43 5.41
C LEU A 144 13.29 8.32 4.86
N ILE A 145 13.49 8.39 3.55
CA ILE A 145 14.52 9.24 2.93
C ILE A 145 14.22 10.72 3.21
N GLY A 146 13.00 11.15 2.93
CA GLY A 146 12.56 12.55 3.06
C GLY A 146 12.30 12.99 4.51
N ARG A 147 12.39 12.08 5.49
CA ARG A 147 12.04 12.33 6.90
C ARG A 147 10.64 12.92 7.08
N SER A 148 9.72 12.56 6.22
CA SER A 148 8.34 13.04 6.23
C SER A 148 7.45 12.05 5.51
N TYR A 149 6.35 11.66 6.14
CA TYR A 149 5.35 10.81 5.49
C TYR A 149 4.70 11.49 4.28
N VAL A 150 4.66 12.84 4.28
CA VAL A 150 4.12 13.64 3.17
C VAL A 150 4.99 13.47 1.91
N ALA A 151 6.32 13.38 2.06
CA ALA A 151 7.22 13.14 0.94
C ALA A 151 6.94 11.78 0.27
N GLY A 152 6.78 10.73 1.07
CA GLY A 152 6.44 9.39 0.55
C GLY A 152 5.08 9.34 -0.10
N LEU A 153 4.08 9.94 0.55
CA LEU A 153 2.73 10.05 0.02
C LEU A 153 2.72 10.82 -1.31
N GLY A 154 3.37 11.99 -1.36
CA GLY A 154 3.44 12.81 -2.56
C GLY A 154 4.12 12.11 -3.74
N ALA A 155 5.24 11.43 -3.50
CA ALA A 155 5.96 10.70 -4.54
C ALA A 155 5.13 9.51 -5.10
N ALA A 156 4.48 8.76 -4.22
CA ALA A 156 3.65 7.64 -4.64
C ALA A 156 2.39 8.09 -5.38
N LEU A 157 1.73 9.16 -4.91
CA LEU A 157 0.59 9.76 -5.62
C LEU A 157 1.01 10.33 -6.97
N PHE A 158 2.16 11.00 -7.04
CA PHE A 158 2.70 11.51 -8.32
C PHE A 158 2.90 10.36 -9.31
N TYR A 159 3.54 9.27 -8.89
CA TYR A 159 3.72 8.09 -9.74
C TYR A 159 2.38 7.51 -10.21
N TRP A 160 1.41 7.37 -9.29
CA TRP A 160 0.08 6.87 -9.60
C TRP A 160 -0.66 7.76 -10.62
N VAL A 161 -0.58 9.11 -10.46
CA VAL A 161 -1.19 10.07 -11.40
C VAL A 161 -0.54 9.98 -12.78
N VAL A 162 0.79 9.98 -12.84
CA VAL A 162 1.52 9.84 -14.11
C VAL A 162 1.11 8.56 -14.82
N GLU A 163 1.04 7.46 -14.10
CA GLU A 163 0.67 6.17 -14.65
C GLU A 163 -0.77 6.14 -15.16
N SER A 164 -1.71 6.72 -14.40
CA SER A 164 -3.13 6.79 -14.80
C SER A 164 -3.35 7.67 -16.02
N LEU A 165 -2.57 8.75 -16.18
CA LEU A 165 -2.68 9.64 -17.34
C LEU A 165 -1.98 9.06 -18.58
N THR A 166 -0.89 8.33 -18.43
CA THR A 166 -0.09 7.81 -19.54
C THR A 166 -0.46 6.39 -19.96
N ASN A 167 -1.34 5.71 -19.19
CA ASN A 167 -1.71 4.30 -19.42
C ASN A 167 -0.49 3.39 -19.67
N GLY A 168 0.57 3.58 -18.91
CA GLY A 168 1.79 2.78 -19.03
C GLY A 168 2.74 3.16 -20.17
N ALA A 169 2.44 4.21 -20.95
CA ALA A 169 3.27 4.61 -22.09
C ALA A 169 4.70 5.00 -21.68
N ILE A 170 4.85 5.62 -20.50
CA ILE A 170 6.16 6.03 -19.97
C ILE A 170 6.83 4.89 -19.23
N THR A 171 6.09 4.18 -18.39
CA THR A 171 6.64 3.19 -17.46
C THR A 171 6.84 1.81 -18.09
N LYS A 172 6.16 1.53 -19.20
CA LYS A 172 6.28 0.28 -19.99
C LYS A 172 6.20 -0.98 -19.10
N LYS A 173 7.38 -1.54 -18.73
CA LYS A 173 7.48 -2.74 -17.89
C LYS A 173 7.03 -2.54 -16.44
N PHE A 174 6.92 -1.30 -15.95
CA PHE A 174 6.44 -0.95 -14.62
C PHE A 174 5.02 -0.37 -14.64
N SER A 175 4.20 -0.78 -15.62
CA SER A 175 2.80 -0.35 -15.69
C SER A 175 1.99 -0.93 -14.53
N LEU A 176 1.37 -0.03 -13.73
CA LEU A 176 0.52 -0.42 -12.59
C LEU A 176 -0.77 -1.08 -13.07
N PHE A 177 -1.35 -0.56 -14.15
CA PHE A 177 -2.67 -0.93 -14.62
C PHE A 177 -2.57 -1.93 -15.76
N SER A 178 -3.05 -3.15 -15.53
CA SER A 178 -3.00 -4.23 -16.50
C SER A 178 -4.37 -4.61 -17.08
N SER A 179 -5.41 -3.92 -16.66
CA SER A 179 -6.78 -4.19 -17.12
C SER A 179 -6.94 -4.14 -18.65
N ASN A 180 -6.09 -3.36 -19.32
CA ASN A 180 -6.05 -3.25 -20.78
C ASN A 180 -5.15 -4.30 -21.47
N VAL A 181 -4.42 -5.13 -20.70
CA VAL A 181 -3.32 -5.97 -21.20
C VAL A 181 -3.41 -7.42 -20.71
N SER A 182 -4.61 -7.88 -20.32
CA SER A 182 -4.82 -9.23 -19.76
C SER A 182 -4.39 -10.39 -20.68
N SER A 183 -4.08 -10.11 -21.95
CA SER A 183 -3.56 -11.06 -22.94
C SER A 183 -2.05 -10.91 -23.23
N ASP A 184 -1.33 -10.01 -22.52
CA ASP A 184 0.10 -9.80 -22.77
C ASP A 184 0.92 -10.96 -22.15
N PRO A 185 1.74 -11.67 -22.94
CA PRO A 185 2.65 -12.71 -22.42
C PRO A 185 3.64 -12.18 -21.37
N ASN A 186 3.84 -10.87 -21.30
CA ASN A 186 4.71 -10.21 -20.30
C ASN A 186 4.03 -9.93 -18.96
N PHE A 187 2.73 -10.22 -18.79
CA PHE A 187 1.98 -9.91 -17.56
C PHE A 187 2.65 -10.49 -16.29
N ILE A 188 2.97 -11.79 -16.32
CA ILE A 188 3.62 -12.47 -15.17
C ILE A 188 4.98 -11.84 -14.88
N SER A 189 5.75 -11.51 -15.93
CA SER A 189 7.05 -10.84 -15.79
C SER A 189 6.92 -9.45 -15.13
N ASN A 190 5.89 -8.68 -15.49
CA ASN A 190 5.60 -7.39 -14.88
C ASN A 190 5.26 -7.57 -13.39
N ARG A 191 4.38 -8.51 -13.02
CA ARG A 191 3.98 -8.74 -11.62
C ARG A 191 5.14 -9.25 -10.76
N THR A 192 6.02 -10.10 -11.30
CA THR A 192 7.23 -10.53 -10.61
C THR A 192 8.23 -9.39 -10.42
N LEU A 193 8.38 -8.48 -11.39
CA LEU A 193 9.19 -7.28 -11.25
C LEU A 193 8.70 -6.37 -10.12
N PHE A 194 7.39 -6.16 -9.98
CA PHE A 194 6.82 -5.39 -8.88
C PHE A 194 7.12 -6.05 -7.52
N MET A 195 6.97 -7.35 -7.40
CA MET A 195 7.27 -8.06 -6.15
C MET A 195 8.76 -7.94 -5.80
N LEU A 196 9.66 -8.16 -6.76
CA LEU A 196 11.11 -8.05 -6.55
C LEU A 196 11.52 -6.62 -6.18
N SER A 197 11.06 -5.63 -6.92
CA SER A 197 11.38 -4.22 -6.64
C SER A 197 10.77 -3.74 -5.32
N GLY A 198 9.57 -4.19 -4.97
CA GLY A 198 8.97 -3.94 -3.66
C GLY A 198 9.77 -4.56 -2.52
N PHE A 199 10.29 -5.78 -2.72
CA PHE A 199 11.17 -6.43 -1.74
C PHE A 199 12.51 -5.69 -1.58
N VAL A 200 13.10 -5.23 -2.67
CA VAL A 200 14.32 -4.39 -2.63
C VAL A 200 14.03 -3.07 -1.88
N ALA A 201 12.89 -2.42 -2.17
CA ALA A 201 12.52 -1.18 -1.50
C ALA A 201 12.39 -1.36 0.03
N ILE A 202 11.80 -2.47 0.51
CA ILE A 202 11.68 -2.70 1.96
C ILE A 202 13.02 -3.04 2.62
N ILE A 203 13.92 -3.75 1.93
CA ILE A 203 15.28 -3.99 2.44
C ILE A 203 16.03 -2.66 2.57
N LEU A 204 15.96 -1.80 1.57
CA LEU A 204 16.57 -0.47 1.62
C LEU A 204 15.97 0.39 2.74
N ALA A 205 14.66 0.34 2.92
CA ALA A 205 13.98 1.02 4.02
C ALA A 205 14.46 0.53 5.39
N LEU A 206 14.60 -0.78 5.58
CA LEU A 206 15.14 -1.38 6.80
C LEU A 206 16.59 -0.93 7.05
N MET A 207 17.44 -0.98 6.02
CA MET A 207 18.84 -0.54 6.14
C MET A 207 18.95 0.94 6.52
N LEU A 208 18.14 1.80 5.90
CA LEU A 208 18.11 3.23 6.22
C LEU A 208 17.63 3.48 7.64
N PHE A 209 16.60 2.77 8.08
CA PHE A 209 16.07 2.89 9.43
C PHE A 209 17.11 2.46 10.48
N CYS A 210 17.79 1.31 10.27
CA CYS A 210 18.82 0.83 11.16
C CYS A 210 20.06 1.76 11.21
N ARG A 211 20.50 2.29 10.08
CA ARG A 211 21.64 3.24 10.04
C ARG A 211 21.36 4.52 10.82
N ARG A 212 20.16 5.07 10.71
CA ARG A 212 19.77 6.27 11.47
C ARG A 212 19.83 6.06 12.98
N HIS A 213 19.37 4.92 13.44
CA HIS A 213 19.44 4.55 14.86
C HIS A 213 20.87 4.47 15.36
N PHE A 214 21.82 4.08 14.51
CA PHE A 214 23.23 3.96 14.88
C PHE A 214 23.94 5.31 15.00
N TYR A 215 23.58 6.30 14.17
CA TYR A 215 24.23 7.62 14.18
C TYR A 215 23.70 8.57 15.25
N SER A 216 22.47 8.46 15.67
CA SER A 216 21.90 9.31 16.72
C SER A 216 22.25 8.88 18.15
N GLY A 217 22.68 7.65 18.36
CA GLY A 217 23.18 7.15 19.65
C GLY A 217 24.63 7.57 19.99
N ARG A 218 25.30 8.33 19.11
CA ARG A 218 26.68 8.82 19.29
C ARG A 218 26.78 10.35 19.45
N ALA A 219 25.69 11.07 19.48
CA ALA A 219 25.62 12.49 19.79
C ALA A 219 25.06 12.69 21.19
#